data_240f29bdefb1237bf6d70afb2ac7841d
#
_entry.id   240f29bdefb1237bf6d70afb2ac7841d
#
_cell.length_a   1.000
_cell.length_b   1.000
_cell.length_c   1.000
_cell.angle_alpha   90.00
_cell.angle_beta   90.00
_cell.angle_gamma   90.00
#
_symmetry.space_group_name_H-M   'P 1'
#
loop_
_entity.id
_entity.type
_entity.pdbx_description
1 polymer ?
#
loop_
_entity_poly.entity_id
_entity_poly.type
_entity_poly.pdbx_seq_one_letter_code
_entity_poly.pdbx_strand_id
1 'polypeptide(L)'
;MKKGKWENFVKRNVAIGLLLGMLNSFVFADIKLDRNANQNTSIDRAQNDQAVIININTPNSKGISVNDFENFQTKEGVVFNNFGEGVGRSHLAGMMAANPNLSKEQAARLILNRVGGNNRVEIEAFLEVMSHNKTDFLMSSTNGFYLNNTGFINFDKVMFTTSRVDLDSNGNLLPFNVREGNITVGRDGINAEGVRYLALLSKSINADGQIHAKEAEVDLIAGNFDYNPDTKEYTKQGVNNNEILISSSAYGSIYGNQIRVVAVNGDVGVKGDVISDRVLKINADGTVVTNRTQAKESIDIKAKEYIQENSSYTDGKMTVNSEKTTLSGSGTQTGELEVTGNLESDTTVYSKGNITVGGDVKSKGQLLSEGSLEVKGNLESENLVYGKDEIKVGKNLVNKSDMQSENDINADGNVSNNGKILADKNLNIKGNTVNQGTLYGKDSIKIDKNLNNSGTIQTSGDLSAKDPVNTGTVIAEGNIDTENLDNS
;
A
#
# COMPACT_ATOMS: atom_id res chain seq x y z
N MET A 1 5.32 27.97 67.72
CA MET A 1 4.28 28.32 66.75
C MET A 1 4.71 28.13 65.29
N LYS A 2 5.18 26.96 64.84
CA LYS A 2 5.50 26.72 63.40
C LYS A 2 5.08 25.36 62.85
N LYS A 3 4.59 24.41 63.67
CA LYS A 3 4.17 23.07 63.17
C LYS A 3 2.78 23.10 62.52
N GLY A 4 1.85 23.89 62.99
CA GLY A 4 0.45 23.87 62.45
C GLY A 4 0.26 24.45 61.03
N LYS A 5 1.19 25.31 60.59
CA LYS A 5 1.08 25.88 59.21
C LYS A 5 1.56 24.92 58.14
N TRP A 6 2.50 24.04 58.42
CA TRP A 6 3.00 23.02 57.49
C TRP A 6 2.02 21.86 57.34
N GLU A 7 1.40 21.42 58.40
CA GLU A 7 0.36 20.36 58.30
C GLU A 7 -0.86 20.78 57.52
N ASN A 8 -1.29 22.04 57.69
CA ASN A 8 -2.42 22.59 56.89
C ASN A 8 -2.04 22.84 55.42
N PHE A 9 -0.79 23.18 55.11
CA PHE A 9 -0.29 23.31 53.74
C PHE A 9 -0.22 21.96 53.04
N VAL A 10 0.30 20.94 53.73
CA VAL A 10 0.39 19.54 53.17
C VAL A 10 -1.02 18.94 53.00
N LYS A 11 -1.91 19.09 53.99
CA LYS A 11 -3.31 18.60 53.88
C LYS A 11 -4.10 19.32 52.77
N ARG A 12 -3.87 20.60 52.57
CA ARG A 12 -4.55 21.38 51.52
C ARG A 12 -4.01 21.03 50.12
N ASN A 13 -2.70 20.80 49.96
CA ASN A 13 -2.10 20.39 48.68
C ASN A 13 -2.37 18.92 48.34
N VAL A 14 -2.46 18.04 49.35
CA VAL A 14 -2.89 16.64 49.16
C VAL A 14 -4.38 16.60 48.79
N ALA A 15 -5.23 17.41 49.41
CA ALA A 15 -6.66 17.51 49.05
C ALA A 15 -6.87 18.12 47.66
N ILE A 16 -6.07 19.10 47.24
CA ILE A 16 -6.10 19.67 45.88
C ILE A 16 -5.54 18.67 44.88
N GLY A 17 -4.49 17.92 45.21
CA GLY A 17 -3.95 16.85 44.38
C GLY A 17 -4.90 15.67 44.22
N LEU A 18 -5.62 15.30 45.28
CA LEU A 18 -6.68 14.30 45.24
C LEU A 18 -7.95 14.78 44.49
N LEU A 19 -8.32 16.09 44.61
CA LEU A 19 -9.40 16.66 43.81
C LEU A 19 -9.02 16.79 42.34
N LEU A 20 -7.79 17.14 42.00
CA LEU A 20 -7.28 17.17 40.63
C LEU A 20 -7.05 15.74 40.07
N GLY A 21 -6.75 14.78 40.93
CA GLY A 21 -6.69 13.36 40.55
C GLY A 21 -8.07 12.71 40.39
N MET A 22 -9.12 13.26 41.01
CA MET A 22 -10.49 12.84 40.81
C MET A 22 -11.22 13.59 39.67
N LEU A 23 -10.59 14.60 39.06
CA LEU A 23 -11.01 15.22 37.81
C LEU A 23 -10.36 14.57 36.58
N ASN A 24 -9.91 13.31 36.68
CA ASN A 24 -9.99 12.43 35.55
C ASN A 24 -11.48 12.25 35.29
N SER A 25 -12.06 13.16 34.51
CA SER A 25 -13.38 12.99 33.94
C SER A 25 -13.40 11.59 33.34
N PHE A 26 -14.17 10.67 33.93
CA PHE A 26 -14.67 9.53 33.21
C PHE A 26 -15.40 10.12 32.01
N VAL A 27 -14.72 10.17 30.87
CA VAL A 27 -15.33 10.61 29.62
C VAL A 27 -16.25 9.45 29.23
N PHE A 28 -17.48 9.53 29.72
CA PHE A 28 -18.57 8.70 29.25
C PHE A 28 -18.70 8.93 27.74
N ALA A 29 -19.18 7.93 27.02
CA ALA A 29 -19.50 8.09 25.62
C ALA A 29 -20.39 9.33 25.43
N ASP A 30 -19.97 10.27 24.56
CA ASP A 30 -20.77 11.41 24.15
C ASP A 30 -21.42 11.10 22.79
N ILE A 31 -22.40 10.20 22.83
CA ILE A 31 -23.19 9.80 21.67
C ILE A 31 -24.57 10.48 21.79
N LYS A 32 -24.91 11.33 20.82
CA LYS A 32 -26.16 12.08 20.77
C LYS A 32 -26.88 11.85 19.45
N LEU A 33 -28.15 11.50 19.53
CA LEU A 33 -29.02 11.38 18.37
C LEU A 33 -29.35 12.78 17.80
N ASP A 34 -29.47 12.86 16.49
CA ASP A 34 -30.07 14.04 15.84
C ASP A 34 -31.56 14.07 16.15
N ARG A 35 -31.99 15.08 16.92
CA ARG A 35 -33.38 15.27 17.35
C ARG A 35 -34.31 15.69 16.22
N ASN A 36 -33.76 16.16 15.10
CA ASN A 36 -34.52 16.60 13.94
C ASN A 36 -34.75 15.47 12.93
N ALA A 37 -34.07 14.34 13.09
CA ALA A 37 -34.22 13.18 12.24
C ALA A 37 -35.51 12.40 12.55
N ASN A 38 -36.18 11.93 11.53
CA ASN A 38 -37.34 11.02 11.68
C ASN A 38 -36.85 9.58 11.88
N GLN A 39 -36.58 9.20 13.13
CA GLN A 39 -36.04 7.90 13.50
C GLN A 39 -36.59 7.41 14.84
N ASN A 40 -36.58 6.09 15.03
CA ASN A 40 -36.92 5.43 16.30
C ASN A 40 -35.67 4.94 17.04
N THR A 41 -34.47 5.29 16.57
CA THR A 41 -33.21 4.95 17.24
C THR A 41 -33.22 5.44 18.68
N SER A 42 -32.82 4.61 19.62
CA SER A 42 -32.66 4.98 21.03
C SER A 42 -31.29 4.56 21.56
N ILE A 43 -30.84 5.27 22.60
CA ILE A 43 -29.58 4.99 23.28
C ILE A 43 -29.90 4.56 24.70
N ASP A 44 -29.40 3.38 25.07
CA ASP A 44 -29.50 2.81 26.38
C ASP A 44 -28.10 2.48 26.93
N ARG A 45 -28.04 2.07 28.20
CA ARG A 45 -26.79 1.66 28.81
C ARG A 45 -26.88 0.18 29.20
N ALA A 46 -25.80 -0.57 29.02
CA ALA A 46 -25.71 -1.95 29.43
C ALA A 46 -25.82 -2.08 30.94
N GLN A 47 -26.41 -3.15 31.43
CA GLN A 47 -26.56 -3.42 32.87
C GLN A 47 -25.22 -3.58 33.60
N ASN A 48 -24.18 -3.99 32.88
CA ASN A 48 -22.82 -4.11 33.43
C ASN A 48 -22.07 -2.76 33.40
N ASP A 49 -22.71 -1.70 32.96
CA ASP A 49 -22.16 -0.33 32.82
C ASP A 49 -20.88 -0.20 31.95
N GLN A 50 -20.60 -1.18 31.07
CA GLN A 50 -19.38 -1.24 30.26
C GLN A 50 -19.61 -0.91 28.80
N ALA A 51 -20.86 -0.76 28.37
CA ALA A 51 -21.17 -0.46 26.97
C ALA A 51 -22.41 0.42 26.82
N VAL A 52 -22.39 1.21 25.74
CA VAL A 52 -23.57 1.91 25.24
C VAL A 52 -24.32 0.98 24.30
N ILE A 53 -25.64 0.91 24.44
CA ILE A 53 -26.53 0.16 23.56
C ILE A 53 -27.25 1.13 22.63
N ILE A 54 -27.12 0.93 21.33
CA ILE A 54 -27.88 1.65 20.31
C ILE A 54 -28.94 0.70 19.76
N ASN A 55 -30.19 0.90 20.17
CA ASN A 55 -31.31 0.23 19.53
C ASN A 55 -31.52 0.88 18.16
N ILE A 56 -31.08 0.21 17.11
CA ILE A 56 -31.12 0.74 15.75
C ILE A 56 -32.55 1.00 15.28
N ASN A 57 -32.69 1.92 14.34
CA ASN A 57 -33.96 2.23 13.69
C ASN A 57 -34.48 1.03 12.91
N THR A 58 -35.79 0.94 12.74
CA THR A 58 -36.44 -0.06 11.88
C THR A 58 -35.84 -0.01 10.47
N PRO A 59 -35.35 -1.13 9.93
CA PRO A 59 -34.81 -1.16 8.57
C PRO A 59 -35.90 -0.88 7.53
N ASN A 60 -35.50 -0.24 6.44
CA ASN A 60 -36.36 -0.05 5.27
C ASN A 60 -36.57 -1.39 4.51
N SER A 61 -37.35 -1.36 3.40
CA SER A 61 -37.62 -2.53 2.56
C SER A 61 -36.38 -3.15 1.92
N LYS A 62 -35.23 -2.45 1.94
CA LYS A 62 -33.93 -2.94 1.45
C LYS A 62 -33.06 -3.48 2.58
N GLY A 63 -33.58 -3.56 3.80
CA GLY A 63 -32.85 -4.01 4.97
C GLY A 63 -31.81 -3.00 5.47
N ILE A 64 -31.97 -1.72 5.22
CA ILE A 64 -31.06 -0.67 5.67
C ILE A 64 -31.67 0.06 6.86
N SER A 65 -31.02 -0.01 8.02
CA SER A 65 -31.35 0.78 9.20
C SER A 65 -30.55 2.08 9.17
N VAL A 66 -31.23 3.22 9.13
CA VAL A 66 -30.60 4.55 9.11
C VAL A 66 -30.70 5.17 10.50
N ASN A 67 -29.54 5.52 11.08
CA ASN A 67 -29.42 6.09 12.41
C ASN A 67 -28.67 7.42 12.30
N ASP A 68 -29.30 8.51 12.69
CA ASP A 68 -28.79 9.86 12.58
C ASP A 68 -28.32 10.38 13.94
N PHE A 69 -27.08 10.85 14.00
CA PHE A 69 -26.43 11.37 15.21
C PHE A 69 -26.02 12.82 15.02
N GLU A 70 -26.13 13.60 16.10
CA GLU A 70 -25.52 14.92 16.22
C GLU A 70 -24.04 14.79 16.62
N ASN A 71 -23.72 13.83 17.49
CA ASN A 71 -22.35 13.57 17.96
C ASN A 71 -22.12 12.09 18.19
N PHE A 72 -20.89 11.63 17.90
CA PHE A 72 -20.51 10.23 18.14
C PHE A 72 -19.04 10.19 18.59
N GLN A 73 -18.85 10.23 19.91
CA GLN A 73 -17.53 10.10 20.54
C GLN A 73 -17.59 9.08 21.66
N THR A 74 -16.72 8.09 21.65
CA THR A 74 -16.74 7.03 22.66
C THR A 74 -15.35 6.48 22.96
N LYS A 75 -15.13 6.17 24.24
CA LYS A 75 -14.04 5.32 24.74
C LYS A 75 -14.56 4.04 25.37
N GLU A 76 -15.85 3.82 25.32
CA GLU A 76 -16.53 2.66 25.83
C GLU A 76 -17.07 1.83 24.68
N GLY A 77 -17.23 0.51 24.91
CA GLY A 77 -17.84 -0.39 23.95
C GLY A 77 -19.22 0.08 23.48
N VAL A 78 -19.53 -0.09 22.21
CA VAL A 78 -20.84 0.25 21.65
C VAL A 78 -21.46 -0.99 21.01
N VAL A 79 -22.69 -1.30 21.39
CA VAL A 79 -23.47 -2.40 20.84
C VAL A 79 -24.61 -1.86 20.00
N PHE A 80 -24.58 -2.11 18.71
CA PHE A 80 -25.71 -1.88 17.81
C PHE A 80 -26.68 -3.07 17.94
N ASN A 81 -27.81 -2.84 18.59
CA ASN A 81 -28.82 -3.87 18.84
C ASN A 81 -29.65 -4.14 17.58
N ASN A 82 -29.24 -5.13 16.83
CA ASN A 82 -29.90 -5.63 15.61
C ASN A 82 -30.56 -6.98 15.85
N PHE A 83 -31.20 -7.14 17.02
CA PHE A 83 -31.80 -8.37 17.49
C PHE A 83 -33.26 -8.15 17.86
N GLY A 84 -34.20 -8.81 17.20
CA GLY A 84 -35.61 -8.50 17.25
C GLY A 84 -36.47 -9.43 18.14
N GLU A 85 -35.88 -10.39 18.89
CA GLU A 85 -36.69 -11.31 19.69
C GLU A 85 -36.05 -11.71 21.02
N GLY A 86 -36.85 -11.67 22.09
CA GLY A 86 -36.50 -12.25 23.38
C GLY A 86 -35.31 -11.57 24.08
N VAL A 87 -34.39 -12.39 24.60
CA VAL A 87 -33.16 -11.97 25.28
C VAL A 87 -32.00 -12.68 24.64
N GLY A 88 -30.96 -11.91 24.28
CA GLY A 88 -29.76 -12.44 23.68
C GLY A 88 -28.51 -12.06 24.48
N ARG A 89 -27.35 -12.57 24.08
CA ARG A 89 -26.05 -12.29 24.71
C ARG A 89 -25.15 -11.52 23.79
N SER A 90 -24.76 -10.32 24.21
CA SER A 90 -23.69 -9.51 23.60
C SER A 90 -22.36 -9.83 24.29
N HIS A 91 -21.24 -9.69 23.58
CA HIS A 91 -19.90 -9.82 24.14
C HIS A 91 -19.57 -8.64 25.07
N LEU A 92 -19.98 -7.41 24.65
CA LEU A 92 -19.67 -6.17 25.37
C LEU A 92 -20.71 -5.87 26.50
N ALA A 93 -22.00 -6.06 26.20
CA ALA A 93 -23.08 -5.64 27.10
C ALA A 93 -23.64 -6.80 27.98
N GLY A 94 -23.24 -8.04 27.75
CA GLY A 94 -23.80 -9.19 28.43
C GLY A 94 -25.23 -9.56 27.96
N MET A 95 -26.16 -9.85 28.88
CA MET A 95 -27.54 -10.18 28.52
C MET A 95 -28.31 -8.92 28.16
N MET A 96 -28.96 -8.91 27.00
CA MET A 96 -29.71 -7.78 26.47
C MET A 96 -31.11 -8.22 26.02
N ALA A 97 -32.07 -7.31 26.17
CA ALA A 97 -33.38 -7.44 25.59
C ALA A 97 -33.34 -7.17 24.07
N ALA A 98 -34.33 -7.70 23.36
CA ALA A 98 -34.54 -7.37 21.97
C ALA A 98 -34.69 -5.85 21.74
N ASN A 99 -34.27 -5.39 20.58
CA ASN A 99 -34.49 -4.03 20.14
C ASN A 99 -36.01 -3.76 19.99
N PRO A 100 -36.58 -2.77 20.69
CA PRO A 100 -38.01 -2.48 20.64
C PRO A 100 -38.50 -2.01 19.26
N ASN A 101 -37.56 -1.57 18.39
CA ASN A 101 -37.86 -1.10 17.03
C ASN A 101 -37.92 -2.23 16.00
N LEU A 102 -37.58 -3.46 16.39
CA LEU A 102 -37.51 -4.61 15.49
C LEU A 102 -38.51 -5.71 15.88
N SER A 103 -39.11 -6.33 14.87
CA SER A 103 -39.79 -7.62 15.06
C SER A 103 -38.80 -8.77 14.76
N LYS A 104 -39.24 -10.00 15.08
CA LYS A 104 -38.41 -11.23 14.99
C LYS A 104 -37.63 -11.42 13.70
N GLU A 105 -38.17 -10.96 12.56
CA GLU A 105 -37.61 -11.19 11.23
C GLU A 105 -37.04 -9.91 10.59
N GLN A 106 -36.94 -8.79 11.32
CA GLN A 106 -36.56 -7.48 10.77
C GLN A 106 -35.12 -7.05 11.08
N ALA A 107 -34.19 -8.01 11.21
CA ALA A 107 -32.79 -7.63 11.36
C ALA A 107 -32.28 -6.86 10.12
N ALA A 108 -31.56 -5.75 10.36
CA ALA A 108 -30.92 -5.00 9.30
C ALA A 108 -29.79 -5.83 8.66
N ARG A 109 -29.67 -5.77 7.34
CA ARG A 109 -28.50 -6.26 6.61
C ARG A 109 -27.38 -5.23 6.58
N LEU A 110 -27.72 -3.92 6.66
CA LEU A 110 -26.81 -2.80 6.72
C LEU A 110 -27.26 -1.80 7.80
N ILE A 111 -26.35 -1.44 8.67
CA ILE A 111 -26.52 -0.36 9.63
C ILE A 111 -25.80 0.87 9.09
N LEU A 112 -26.55 1.87 8.63
CA LEU A 112 -26.06 3.16 8.17
C LEU A 112 -26.15 4.17 9.32
N ASN A 113 -24.99 4.68 9.76
CA ASN A 113 -24.90 5.70 10.79
C ASN A 113 -24.40 7.01 10.15
N ARG A 114 -25.19 8.08 10.27
CA ARG A 114 -24.82 9.41 9.74
C ARG A 114 -24.60 10.37 10.92
N VAL A 115 -23.42 10.99 10.97
CA VAL A 115 -23.08 11.96 12.03
C VAL A 115 -23.01 13.35 11.40
N GLY A 116 -24.02 14.15 11.66
CA GLY A 116 -24.23 15.46 11.00
C GLY A 116 -23.85 16.69 11.84
N GLY A 117 -23.37 16.52 13.08
CA GLY A 117 -22.93 17.64 13.93
C GLY A 117 -21.58 18.22 13.52
N ASN A 118 -21.03 19.10 14.37
CA ASN A 118 -19.81 19.84 14.05
C ASN A 118 -18.52 19.17 14.53
N ASN A 119 -18.64 18.10 15.32
CA ASN A 119 -17.48 17.40 15.87
C ASN A 119 -17.04 16.24 14.98
N ARG A 120 -15.74 15.99 14.98
CA ARG A 120 -15.18 14.76 14.43
C ARG A 120 -15.71 13.54 15.21
N VAL A 121 -16.00 12.47 14.51
CA VAL A 121 -16.30 11.17 15.13
C VAL A 121 -15.04 10.61 15.80
N GLU A 122 -15.15 10.18 17.05
CA GLU A 122 -14.04 9.57 17.80
C GLU A 122 -14.48 8.22 18.33
N ILE A 123 -13.75 7.17 17.93
CA ILE A 123 -14.03 5.79 18.38
C ILE A 123 -12.72 5.23 18.93
N GLU A 124 -12.68 5.10 20.26
CA GLU A 124 -11.55 4.52 20.99
C GLU A 124 -11.97 3.25 21.73
N ALA A 125 -12.78 2.42 21.09
CA ALA A 125 -13.37 1.22 21.68
C ALA A 125 -13.82 0.21 20.63
N PHE A 126 -14.21 -0.98 21.10
CA PHE A 126 -14.83 -2.00 20.26
C PHE A 126 -16.29 -1.65 19.97
N LEU A 127 -16.68 -1.88 18.72
CA LEU A 127 -18.06 -1.87 18.25
C LEU A 127 -18.55 -3.31 18.09
N GLU A 128 -19.78 -3.58 18.44
CA GLU A 128 -20.43 -4.88 18.28
C GLU A 128 -21.79 -4.72 17.59
N VAL A 129 -22.12 -5.63 16.68
CA VAL A 129 -23.51 -5.81 16.24
C VAL A 129 -24.07 -7.05 16.95
N MET A 130 -25.07 -6.84 17.80
CA MET A 130 -25.83 -7.94 18.35
C MET A 130 -26.87 -8.40 17.33
N SER A 131 -26.57 -9.49 16.65
CA SER A 131 -27.41 -10.10 15.61
C SER A 131 -27.08 -11.59 15.49
N HIS A 132 -27.99 -12.39 14.92
CA HIS A 132 -27.72 -13.79 14.59
C HIS A 132 -26.69 -13.94 13.45
N ASN A 133 -26.64 -13.00 12.52
CA ASN A 133 -25.72 -13.01 11.39
C ASN A 133 -24.82 -11.79 11.42
N LYS A 134 -23.64 -11.89 10.81
CA LYS A 134 -22.79 -10.74 10.57
C LYS A 134 -23.54 -9.70 9.73
N THR A 135 -23.34 -8.43 10.06
CA THR A 135 -24.09 -7.31 9.49
C THR A 135 -23.11 -6.31 8.87
N ASP A 136 -23.49 -5.72 7.73
CA ASP A 136 -22.74 -4.65 7.10
C ASP A 136 -22.90 -3.35 7.90
N PHE A 137 -21.82 -2.57 7.99
CA PHE A 137 -21.77 -1.31 8.72
C PHE A 137 -21.19 -0.20 7.85
N LEU A 138 -21.86 0.93 7.83
CA LEU A 138 -21.39 2.15 7.18
C LEU A 138 -21.57 3.32 8.15
N MET A 139 -20.50 4.05 8.41
CA MET A 139 -20.56 5.30 9.18
C MET A 139 -20.04 6.45 8.32
N SER A 140 -20.81 7.54 8.28
CA SER A 140 -20.52 8.73 7.50
C SER A 140 -20.46 9.98 8.37
N SER A 141 -19.43 10.82 8.16
CA SER A 141 -19.29 12.13 8.81
C SER A 141 -18.34 13.02 8.01
N THR A 142 -18.82 14.14 7.53
CA THR A 142 -17.99 15.12 6.78
C THR A 142 -16.88 15.75 7.63
N ASN A 143 -17.01 15.73 8.96
CA ASN A 143 -15.98 16.25 9.88
C ASN A 143 -14.82 15.30 10.13
N GLY A 144 -14.90 14.06 9.59
CA GLY A 144 -13.84 13.07 9.69
C GLY A 144 -13.94 12.16 10.91
N PHE A 145 -12.89 11.33 11.05
CA PHE A 145 -12.82 10.26 12.05
C PHE A 145 -11.47 10.21 12.76
N TYR A 146 -11.51 9.90 14.03
CA TYR A 146 -10.38 9.39 14.81
C TYR A 146 -10.73 7.99 15.30
N LEU A 147 -9.99 7.00 14.82
CA LEU A 147 -10.18 5.59 15.11
C LEU A 147 -8.95 5.09 15.86
N ASN A 148 -9.10 4.75 17.15
CA ASN A 148 -7.98 4.31 17.98
C ASN A 148 -8.44 3.16 18.88
N ASN A 149 -7.67 2.08 18.97
CA ASN A 149 -8.10 0.86 19.66
C ASN A 149 -9.49 0.40 19.18
N THR A 150 -9.80 0.66 17.90
CA THR A 150 -11.13 0.38 17.33
C THR A 150 -11.17 -1.06 16.84
N GLY A 151 -12.11 -1.86 17.39
CA GLY A 151 -12.32 -3.25 16.98
C GLY A 151 -13.77 -3.52 16.59
N PHE A 152 -14.01 -4.65 15.92
CA PHE A 152 -15.31 -5.00 15.34
C PHE A 152 -15.72 -6.43 15.72
N ILE A 153 -16.91 -6.58 16.30
CA ILE A 153 -17.48 -7.86 16.69
C ILE A 153 -18.77 -8.10 15.92
N ASN A 154 -18.83 -9.21 15.18
CA ASN A 154 -19.99 -9.64 14.39
C ASN A 154 -20.35 -8.73 13.21
N PHE A 155 -19.36 -7.98 12.67
CA PHE A 155 -19.50 -7.25 11.41
C PHE A 155 -19.02 -8.11 10.23
N ASP A 156 -19.64 -7.90 9.06
CA ASP A 156 -19.21 -8.49 7.79
C ASP A 156 -18.37 -7.52 6.98
N LYS A 157 -18.94 -6.35 6.68
CA LYS A 157 -18.26 -5.25 6.01
C LYS A 157 -18.32 -4.00 6.87
N VAL A 158 -17.22 -3.29 6.93
CA VAL A 158 -17.10 -2.04 7.67
C VAL A 158 -16.60 -0.94 6.74
N MET A 159 -17.34 0.16 6.68
CA MET A 159 -16.96 1.32 5.87
C MET A 159 -17.08 2.60 6.71
N PHE A 160 -16.02 3.40 6.68
CA PHE A 160 -16.00 4.78 7.18
C PHE A 160 -15.80 5.72 6.01
N THR A 161 -16.65 6.74 5.89
CA THR A 161 -16.53 7.74 4.82
C THR A 161 -16.75 9.15 5.32
N THR A 162 -15.92 10.08 4.82
CA THR A 162 -16.10 11.52 5.10
C THR A 162 -17.05 12.18 4.10
N SER A 163 -17.95 11.43 3.53
CA SER A 163 -19.00 11.89 2.65
C SER A 163 -20.34 11.87 3.38
N ARG A 164 -21.27 12.70 2.94
CA ARG A 164 -22.68 12.49 3.24
C ARG A 164 -23.20 11.30 2.41
N VAL A 165 -23.90 10.38 3.07
CA VAL A 165 -24.50 9.20 2.44
C VAL A 165 -26.03 9.29 2.53
N ASP A 166 -26.66 9.28 1.38
CA ASP A 166 -28.13 9.36 1.25
C ASP A 166 -28.69 8.10 0.55
N LEU A 167 -30.00 7.93 0.66
CA LEU A 167 -30.75 6.87 -0.01
C LEU A 167 -31.59 7.45 -1.15
N ASP A 168 -31.85 6.65 -2.17
CA ASP A 168 -32.82 6.98 -3.22
C ASP A 168 -34.28 6.81 -2.71
N SER A 169 -35.26 7.15 -3.53
CA SER A 169 -36.68 7.00 -3.21
C SER A 169 -37.13 5.56 -3.00
N ASN A 170 -36.34 4.58 -3.45
CA ASN A 170 -36.58 3.15 -3.30
C ASN A 170 -35.87 2.58 -2.06
N GLY A 171 -35.08 3.41 -1.34
CA GLY A 171 -34.34 3.04 -0.14
C GLY A 171 -32.99 2.34 -0.42
N ASN A 172 -32.41 2.44 -1.62
CA ASN A 172 -31.07 1.97 -1.91
C ASN A 172 -30.02 3.05 -1.57
N LEU A 173 -28.78 2.65 -1.29
CA LEU A 173 -27.67 3.60 -1.19
C LEU A 173 -27.45 4.31 -2.52
N LEU A 174 -27.29 5.63 -2.47
CA LEU A 174 -26.82 6.41 -3.61
C LEU A 174 -25.30 6.40 -3.68
N PRO A 175 -24.70 6.53 -4.87
CA PRO A 175 -23.29 6.93 -4.99
C PRO A 175 -23.05 8.24 -4.23
N PHE A 176 -21.90 8.36 -3.59
CA PHE A 176 -21.59 9.52 -2.77
C PHE A 176 -20.24 10.14 -3.14
N ASN A 177 -20.04 11.40 -2.75
CA ASN A 177 -18.87 12.16 -3.13
C ASN A 177 -18.02 12.53 -1.92
N VAL A 178 -16.75 12.15 -1.96
CA VAL A 178 -15.75 12.52 -0.94
C VAL A 178 -15.03 13.79 -1.38
N ARG A 179 -15.08 14.85 -0.54
CA ARG A 179 -14.49 16.17 -0.83
C ARG A 179 -13.75 16.78 0.35
N GLU A 180 -14.08 16.38 1.54
CA GLU A 180 -13.60 16.97 2.79
C GLU A 180 -13.40 15.92 3.87
N GLY A 181 -12.96 16.33 5.04
CA GLY A 181 -12.73 15.49 6.20
C GLY A 181 -11.47 14.62 6.07
N ASN A 182 -11.01 14.12 7.18
CA ASN A 182 -9.88 13.19 7.25
C ASN A 182 -10.19 12.00 8.14
N ILE A 183 -9.54 10.88 7.86
CA ILE A 183 -9.55 9.71 8.75
C ILE A 183 -8.15 9.59 9.35
N THR A 184 -8.08 9.62 10.68
CA THR A 184 -6.86 9.34 11.43
C THR A 184 -7.01 8.02 12.18
N VAL A 185 -6.13 7.08 11.92
CA VAL A 185 -5.98 5.87 12.73
C VAL A 185 -4.95 6.18 13.82
N GLY A 186 -5.40 6.20 15.06
CA GLY A 186 -4.57 6.50 16.23
C GLY A 186 -3.55 5.38 16.49
N ARG A 187 -2.66 5.61 17.45
CA ARG A 187 -1.49 4.74 17.72
C ARG A 187 -1.85 3.30 18.10
N ASP A 188 -3.00 3.09 18.75
CA ASP A 188 -3.46 1.76 19.15
C ASP A 188 -4.21 1.03 18.02
N GLY A 189 -4.37 1.70 16.87
CA GLY A 189 -4.77 1.12 15.60
C GLY A 189 -6.24 0.70 15.48
N ILE A 190 -6.46 -0.10 14.44
CA ILE A 190 -7.75 -0.76 14.12
C ILE A 190 -7.53 -2.26 14.13
N ASN A 191 -8.42 -2.99 14.83
CA ASN A 191 -8.53 -4.44 14.76
C ASN A 191 -9.80 -4.83 13.99
N ALA A 192 -9.63 -5.23 12.74
CA ALA A 192 -10.71 -5.72 11.86
C ALA A 192 -10.63 -7.24 11.62
N GLU A 193 -10.14 -8.00 12.62
CA GLU A 193 -10.17 -9.45 12.56
C GLU A 193 -11.61 -9.98 12.45
N GLY A 194 -11.83 -10.94 11.55
CA GLY A 194 -13.15 -11.47 11.26
C GLY A 194 -14.05 -10.60 10.37
N VAL A 195 -13.62 -9.40 9.96
CA VAL A 195 -14.27 -8.57 8.94
C VAL A 195 -13.82 -9.03 7.56
N ARG A 196 -14.72 -9.14 6.59
CA ARG A 196 -14.37 -9.51 5.19
C ARG A 196 -14.00 -8.32 4.32
N TYR A 197 -14.46 -7.13 4.65
CA TYR A 197 -14.18 -5.90 3.91
C TYR A 197 -14.06 -4.70 4.84
N LEU A 198 -12.94 -3.98 4.76
CA LEU A 198 -12.71 -2.74 5.48
C LEU A 198 -12.43 -1.62 4.47
N ALA A 199 -13.22 -0.55 4.50
CA ALA A 199 -12.99 0.63 3.66
C ALA A 199 -12.86 1.91 4.49
N LEU A 200 -11.79 2.67 4.23
CA LEU A 200 -11.59 4.02 4.72
C LEU A 200 -11.58 4.97 3.52
N LEU A 201 -12.61 5.80 3.40
CA LEU A 201 -12.87 6.67 2.23
C LEU A 201 -12.92 8.13 2.70
N SER A 202 -11.92 8.93 2.39
CA SER A 202 -11.84 10.31 2.90
C SER A 202 -11.02 11.25 2.00
N LYS A 203 -11.01 12.55 2.33
CA LYS A 203 -10.13 13.50 1.65
C LYS A 203 -8.65 13.20 1.94
N SER A 204 -8.32 12.76 3.15
CA SER A 204 -6.98 12.28 3.49
C SER A 204 -7.03 11.21 4.59
N ILE A 205 -6.06 10.30 4.59
CA ILE A 205 -5.93 9.22 5.57
C ILE A 205 -4.53 9.28 6.18
N ASN A 206 -4.47 9.30 7.52
CA ASN A 206 -3.22 9.15 8.26
C ASN A 206 -3.31 7.96 9.21
N ALA A 207 -2.38 7.00 9.09
CA ALA A 207 -2.30 5.84 9.96
C ALA A 207 -1.07 5.94 10.89
N ASP A 208 -1.30 6.38 12.15
CA ASP A 208 -0.25 6.40 13.17
C ASP A 208 -0.07 5.04 13.83
N GLY A 209 -1.10 4.19 13.85
CA GLY A 209 -1.12 2.82 14.34
C GLY A 209 -1.50 1.82 13.26
N GLN A 210 -1.44 0.54 13.62
CA GLN A 210 -1.69 -0.56 12.70
C GLN A 210 -3.16 -0.65 12.26
N ILE A 211 -3.36 -0.99 11.00
CA ILE A 211 -4.63 -1.49 10.46
C ILE A 211 -4.49 -3.00 10.32
N HIS A 212 -5.02 -3.75 11.29
CA HIS A 212 -4.95 -5.20 11.33
C HIS A 212 -6.24 -5.82 10.79
N ALA A 213 -6.21 -6.27 9.54
CA ALA A 213 -7.37 -6.76 8.80
C ALA A 213 -7.01 -7.97 7.89
N LYS A 214 -6.26 -8.95 8.43
CA LYS A 214 -5.64 -10.04 7.65
C LYS A 214 -6.63 -10.87 6.83
N GLU A 215 -7.87 -11.00 7.27
CA GLU A 215 -8.90 -11.74 6.55
C GLU A 215 -9.67 -10.86 5.55
N ALA A 216 -9.51 -9.53 5.63
CA ALA A 216 -10.29 -8.58 4.86
C ALA A 216 -9.64 -8.20 3.53
N GLU A 217 -10.49 -7.86 2.57
CA GLU A 217 -10.16 -6.91 1.51
C GLU A 217 -10.14 -5.50 2.13
N VAL A 218 -9.03 -4.77 1.99
CA VAL A 218 -8.82 -3.44 2.58
C VAL A 218 -8.75 -2.39 1.48
N ASP A 219 -9.63 -1.39 1.54
CA ASP A 219 -9.62 -0.22 0.66
C ASP A 219 -9.28 1.03 1.46
N LEU A 220 -8.16 1.67 1.14
CA LEU A 220 -7.81 3.01 1.60
C LEU A 220 -7.85 3.94 0.39
N ILE A 221 -8.89 4.76 0.27
CA ILE A 221 -9.05 5.66 -0.86
C ILE A 221 -9.13 7.10 -0.35
N ALA A 222 -8.20 7.93 -0.76
CA ALA A 222 -8.14 9.33 -0.36
C ALA A 222 -8.11 10.29 -1.55
N GLY A 223 -8.66 11.47 -1.36
CA GLY A 223 -8.69 12.55 -2.35
C GLY A 223 -10.08 13.08 -2.65
N ASN A 224 -10.25 13.63 -3.85
CA ASN A 224 -11.54 14.07 -4.36
C ASN A 224 -12.08 13.06 -5.36
N PHE A 225 -13.13 12.35 -5.02
CA PHE A 225 -13.71 11.31 -5.87
C PHE A 225 -15.20 11.11 -5.60
N ASP A 226 -15.89 10.55 -6.58
CA ASP A 226 -17.22 9.98 -6.44
C ASP A 226 -17.08 8.47 -6.28
N TYR A 227 -17.83 7.87 -5.37
CA TYR A 227 -17.73 6.45 -5.03
C TYR A 227 -19.07 5.75 -5.17
N ASN A 228 -19.06 4.61 -5.82
CA ASN A 228 -20.22 3.72 -5.91
C ASN A 228 -20.05 2.57 -4.90
N PRO A 229 -20.89 2.49 -3.85
CA PRO A 229 -20.75 1.47 -2.81
C PRO A 229 -21.08 0.04 -3.28
N ASP A 230 -21.86 -0.10 -4.35
CA ASP A 230 -22.26 -1.42 -4.87
C ASP A 230 -21.13 -2.05 -5.71
N THR A 231 -20.47 -1.24 -6.57
CA THR A 231 -19.37 -1.72 -7.44
C THR A 231 -17.99 -1.54 -6.84
N LYS A 232 -17.84 -0.76 -5.76
CA LYS A 232 -16.57 -0.31 -5.15
C LYS A 232 -15.69 0.48 -6.13
N GLU A 233 -16.27 1.05 -7.16
CA GLU A 233 -15.59 1.89 -8.13
C GLU A 233 -15.58 3.35 -7.69
N TYR A 234 -14.53 4.06 -8.09
CA TYR A 234 -14.42 5.48 -7.87
C TYR A 234 -14.14 6.23 -9.17
N THR A 235 -14.68 7.44 -9.28
CA THR A 235 -14.39 8.38 -10.37
C THR A 235 -13.68 9.60 -9.79
N LYS A 236 -12.47 9.88 -10.27
CA LYS A 236 -11.69 11.00 -9.78
C LYS A 236 -12.28 12.36 -10.21
N GLN A 237 -12.13 13.34 -9.30
CA GLN A 237 -12.57 14.71 -9.51
C GLN A 237 -11.42 15.68 -9.20
N GLY A 238 -11.33 16.77 -9.98
CA GLY A 238 -10.29 17.78 -9.82
C GLY A 238 -8.95 17.42 -10.47
N VAL A 239 -7.89 18.11 -10.05
CA VAL A 239 -6.52 17.98 -10.59
C VAL A 239 -5.55 17.59 -9.49
N ASN A 240 -4.41 17.00 -9.87
CA ASN A 240 -3.34 16.66 -8.95
C ASN A 240 -2.73 17.95 -8.34
N ASN A 241 -2.60 17.98 -7.01
CA ASN A 241 -2.02 19.09 -6.25
C ASN A 241 -0.72 18.70 -5.51
N ASN A 242 -0.19 17.50 -5.75
CA ASN A 242 1.03 16.95 -5.14
C ASN A 242 1.00 16.95 -3.60
N GLU A 243 -0.18 16.78 -2.99
CA GLU A 243 -0.33 16.60 -1.55
C GLU A 243 -0.26 15.11 -1.20
N ILE A 244 0.36 14.79 -0.05
CA ILE A 244 0.31 13.44 0.51
C ILE A 244 -1.09 13.21 1.07
N LEU A 245 -1.88 12.40 0.40
CA LEU A 245 -3.26 12.10 0.77
C LEU A 245 -3.38 10.87 1.65
N ILE A 246 -2.46 9.91 1.50
CA ILE A 246 -2.37 8.74 2.36
C ILE A 246 -0.97 8.69 2.94
N SER A 247 -0.91 8.75 4.27
CA SER A 247 0.35 8.68 5.01
C SER A 247 0.29 7.67 6.14
N SER A 248 1.44 7.15 6.54
CA SER A 248 1.56 6.43 7.79
C SER A 248 2.83 6.78 8.55
N SER A 249 2.79 6.63 9.88
CA SER A 249 3.99 6.57 10.70
C SER A 249 4.71 5.23 10.52
N ALA A 250 5.90 5.08 11.08
CA ALA A 250 6.62 3.79 11.10
C ALA A 250 5.84 2.67 11.85
N TYR A 251 4.91 3.03 12.73
CA TYR A 251 4.03 2.09 13.43
C TYR A 251 2.72 1.82 12.68
N GLY A 252 2.39 2.64 11.69
CA GLY A 252 1.16 2.57 10.90
C GLY A 252 1.22 1.53 9.79
N SER A 253 1.49 0.27 10.15
CA SER A 253 1.51 -0.84 9.21
C SER A 253 0.09 -1.29 8.82
N ILE A 254 -0.08 -1.76 7.59
CA ILE A 254 -1.35 -2.19 7.02
C ILE A 254 -1.25 -3.67 6.68
N TYR A 255 -2.16 -4.46 7.27
CA TYR A 255 -2.26 -5.90 7.04
C TYR A 255 -3.63 -6.24 6.47
N GLY A 256 -3.68 -6.98 5.38
CA GLY A 256 -4.92 -7.40 4.73
C GLY A 256 -4.78 -8.68 3.91
N ASN A 257 -5.88 -9.32 3.57
CA ASN A 257 -5.90 -10.40 2.58
C ASN A 257 -5.60 -9.85 1.18
N GLN A 258 -6.32 -8.80 0.80
CA GLN A 258 -6.04 -7.97 -0.37
C GLN A 258 -6.01 -6.51 0.08
N ILE A 259 -5.07 -5.73 -0.44
CA ILE A 259 -4.95 -4.33 -0.06
C ILE A 259 -4.97 -3.46 -1.33
N ARG A 260 -5.84 -2.46 -1.32
CA ARG A 260 -5.90 -1.40 -2.32
C ARG A 260 -5.72 -0.04 -1.65
N VAL A 261 -4.66 0.66 -2.02
CA VAL A 261 -4.34 2.02 -1.57
C VAL A 261 -4.46 2.96 -2.76
N VAL A 262 -5.27 4.00 -2.67
CA VAL A 262 -5.51 4.93 -3.78
C VAL A 262 -5.46 6.37 -3.31
N ALA A 263 -4.51 7.14 -3.84
CA ALA A 263 -4.45 8.59 -3.66
C ALA A 263 -4.93 9.28 -4.95
N VAL A 264 -6.17 9.75 -4.94
CA VAL A 264 -6.80 10.42 -6.08
C VAL A 264 -6.33 11.87 -6.16
N ASN A 265 -5.58 12.22 -7.18
CA ASN A 265 -4.95 13.53 -7.39
C ASN A 265 -3.93 13.90 -6.30
N GLY A 266 -3.13 12.94 -5.82
CA GLY A 266 -2.10 13.20 -4.80
C GLY A 266 -1.13 12.04 -4.64
N ASP A 267 -0.38 12.07 -3.54
CA ASP A 267 0.73 11.19 -3.22
C ASP A 267 0.37 10.17 -2.13
N VAL A 268 1.13 9.08 -2.11
CA VAL A 268 1.13 8.08 -1.04
C VAL A 268 2.50 8.06 -0.36
N GLY A 269 2.54 8.21 0.97
CA GLY A 269 3.76 8.14 1.76
C GLY A 269 3.61 7.20 2.95
N VAL A 270 3.89 5.91 2.79
CA VAL A 270 3.74 4.89 3.83
C VAL A 270 5.10 4.51 4.42
N LYS A 271 5.31 4.85 5.70
CA LYS A 271 6.54 4.52 6.46
C LYS A 271 6.44 3.21 7.24
N GLY A 272 5.23 2.71 7.48
CA GLY A 272 4.97 1.38 8.00
C GLY A 272 5.06 0.30 6.93
N ASP A 273 4.88 -0.95 7.32
CA ASP A 273 4.81 -2.07 6.39
C ASP A 273 3.43 -2.15 5.73
N VAL A 274 3.38 -2.55 4.46
CA VAL A 274 2.13 -2.90 3.76
C VAL A 274 2.22 -4.36 3.36
N ILE A 275 1.48 -5.21 4.06
CA ILE A 275 1.58 -6.66 3.92
C ILE A 275 0.22 -7.25 3.56
N SER A 276 0.13 -7.79 2.36
CA SER A 276 -1.03 -8.50 1.85
C SER A 276 -0.79 -10.01 1.78
N ASP A 277 -1.79 -10.80 2.17
CA ASP A 277 -1.72 -12.25 1.98
C ASP A 277 -1.85 -12.68 0.52
N ARG A 278 -2.45 -11.83 -0.35
CA ARG A 278 -2.63 -12.14 -1.77
C ARG A 278 -2.11 -11.03 -2.67
N VAL A 279 -2.88 -9.96 -2.84
CA VAL A 279 -2.62 -8.91 -3.83
C VAL A 279 -2.48 -7.55 -3.14
N LEU A 280 -1.43 -6.83 -3.50
CA LEU A 280 -1.24 -5.44 -3.11
C LEU A 280 -1.34 -4.53 -4.35
N LYS A 281 -2.24 -3.54 -4.30
CA LYS A 281 -2.36 -2.50 -5.32
C LYS A 281 -2.18 -1.13 -4.68
N ILE A 282 -1.26 -0.33 -5.22
CA ILE A 282 -1.05 1.06 -4.80
C ILE A 282 -1.13 1.95 -6.03
N ASN A 283 -2.11 2.85 -6.04
CA ASN A 283 -2.32 3.80 -7.14
C ASN A 283 -2.24 5.23 -6.61
N ALA A 284 -1.41 6.06 -7.23
CA ALA A 284 -1.38 7.50 -7.00
C ALA A 284 -1.26 8.24 -8.33
N ASP A 285 -1.85 9.42 -8.41
CA ASP A 285 -1.63 10.30 -9.58
C ASP A 285 -0.28 11.04 -9.47
N GLY A 286 0.34 11.08 -8.29
CA GLY A 286 1.64 11.64 -7.98
C GLY A 286 2.68 10.58 -7.60
N THR A 287 3.41 10.84 -6.53
CA THR A 287 4.49 9.97 -6.03
C THR A 287 3.96 8.91 -5.06
N VAL A 288 4.51 7.71 -5.15
CA VAL A 288 4.34 6.65 -4.16
C VAL A 288 5.68 6.40 -3.47
N VAL A 289 5.71 6.58 -2.16
CA VAL A 289 6.85 6.22 -1.31
C VAL A 289 6.42 5.11 -0.36
N THR A 290 7.16 4.01 -0.35
CA THR A 290 6.90 2.87 0.55
C THR A 290 8.16 2.47 1.30
N ASN A 291 8.00 2.02 2.56
CA ASN A 291 9.06 1.38 3.29
C ASN A 291 9.17 -0.10 2.87
N ARG A 292 8.34 -0.97 3.44
CA ARG A 292 8.30 -2.39 3.11
C ARG A 292 6.95 -2.76 2.51
N THR A 293 6.99 -3.43 1.36
CA THR A 293 5.79 -4.01 0.74
C THR A 293 5.94 -5.52 0.60
N GLN A 294 4.86 -6.25 0.85
CA GLN A 294 4.83 -7.69 0.68
C GLN A 294 3.46 -8.15 0.19
N ALA A 295 3.46 -9.05 -0.79
CA ALA A 295 2.27 -9.78 -1.23
C ALA A 295 2.66 -11.16 -1.76
N LYS A 296 1.77 -12.16 -1.63
CA LYS A 296 2.09 -13.51 -2.14
C LYS A 296 1.88 -13.61 -3.65
N GLU A 297 0.77 -13.06 -4.16
CA GLU A 297 0.37 -13.26 -5.55
C GLU A 297 0.91 -12.15 -6.48
N SER A 298 0.71 -10.88 -6.14
CA SER A 298 1.23 -9.77 -6.93
C SER A 298 1.35 -8.45 -6.16
N ILE A 299 2.26 -7.60 -6.64
CA ILE A 299 2.37 -6.19 -6.26
C ILE A 299 2.20 -5.36 -7.52
N ASP A 300 1.15 -4.53 -7.56
CA ASP A 300 0.85 -3.62 -8.67
C ASP A 300 0.94 -2.19 -8.18
N ILE A 301 1.89 -1.42 -8.69
CA ILE A 301 2.09 0.00 -8.34
C ILE A 301 1.88 0.84 -9.58
N LYS A 302 1.02 1.85 -9.46
CA LYS A 302 0.83 2.88 -10.49
C LYS A 302 1.05 4.25 -9.88
N ALA A 303 2.04 4.98 -10.40
CA ALA A 303 2.41 6.30 -9.90
C ALA A 303 3.08 7.12 -11.02
N LYS A 304 3.26 8.43 -10.81
CA LYS A 304 4.19 9.21 -11.62
C LYS A 304 5.63 8.84 -11.28
N GLU A 305 5.94 8.72 -9.99
CA GLU A 305 7.23 8.27 -9.48
C GLU A 305 7.01 7.24 -8.35
N TYR A 306 7.77 6.16 -8.35
CA TYR A 306 7.78 5.18 -7.27
C TYR A 306 9.14 5.14 -6.58
N ILE A 307 9.13 5.21 -5.25
CA ILE A 307 10.31 5.16 -4.39
C ILE A 307 10.09 4.06 -3.34
N GLN A 308 10.91 3.02 -3.40
CA GLN A 308 11.05 2.04 -2.33
C GLN A 308 12.21 2.46 -1.43
N GLU A 309 11.94 2.66 -0.14
CA GLU A 309 12.98 3.04 0.83
C GLU A 309 13.66 1.82 1.49
N ASN A 310 12.99 0.67 1.55
CA ASN A 310 13.55 -0.53 2.20
C ASN A 310 13.43 -1.78 1.33
N SER A 311 12.24 -2.42 1.25
CA SER A 311 12.14 -3.69 0.53
C SER A 311 10.78 -3.93 -0.10
N SER A 312 10.79 -4.75 -1.18
CA SER A 312 9.58 -5.34 -1.75
C SER A 312 9.76 -6.83 -1.94
N TYR A 313 8.72 -7.59 -1.58
CA TYR A 313 8.71 -9.04 -1.73
C TYR A 313 7.39 -9.53 -2.31
N THR A 314 7.47 -10.35 -3.35
CA THR A 314 6.33 -11.15 -3.85
C THR A 314 6.81 -12.46 -4.49
N ASP A 315 6.07 -13.54 -4.29
CA ASP A 315 6.32 -14.78 -5.01
C ASP A 315 5.86 -14.72 -6.47
N GLY A 316 4.91 -13.82 -6.75
CA GLY A 316 4.39 -13.60 -8.10
C GLY A 316 5.02 -12.41 -8.80
N LYS A 317 4.24 -11.74 -9.64
CA LYS A 317 4.69 -10.59 -10.43
C LYS A 317 4.64 -9.30 -9.63
N MET A 318 5.70 -8.49 -9.76
CA MET A 318 5.68 -7.08 -9.39
C MET A 318 5.66 -6.22 -10.66
N THR A 319 4.62 -5.40 -10.79
CA THR A 319 4.47 -4.45 -11.89
C THR A 319 4.56 -3.03 -11.34
N VAL A 320 5.48 -2.23 -11.86
CA VAL A 320 5.61 -0.81 -11.53
C VAL A 320 5.37 0.02 -12.79
N ASN A 321 4.22 0.64 -12.86
CA ASN A 321 3.86 1.55 -13.93
C ASN A 321 4.14 2.99 -13.47
N SER A 322 5.33 3.51 -13.79
CA SER A 322 5.79 4.84 -13.42
C SER A 322 6.73 5.41 -14.47
N GLU A 323 6.91 6.75 -14.47
CA GLU A 323 7.94 7.40 -15.30
C GLU A 323 9.34 7.11 -14.76
N LYS A 324 9.48 7.06 -13.43
CA LYS A 324 10.71 6.75 -12.71
C LYS A 324 10.45 5.85 -11.51
N THR A 325 11.28 4.83 -11.37
CA THR A 325 11.30 3.91 -10.22
C THR A 325 12.66 4.00 -9.53
N THR A 326 12.68 4.16 -8.22
CA THR A 326 13.88 4.10 -7.38
C THR A 326 13.72 2.97 -6.36
N LEU A 327 14.66 2.01 -6.37
CA LEU A 327 14.68 0.88 -5.46
C LEU A 327 15.92 0.99 -4.55
N SER A 328 15.66 1.12 -3.25
CA SER A 328 16.69 1.28 -2.22
C SER A 328 16.52 0.31 -1.06
N GLY A 329 17.47 0.30 -0.14
CA GLY A 329 17.40 -0.41 1.13
C GLY A 329 17.79 -1.88 1.06
N SER A 330 16.98 -2.77 1.62
CA SER A 330 17.34 -4.20 1.80
C SER A 330 17.18 -5.04 0.53
N GLY A 331 16.47 -4.55 -0.49
CA GLY A 331 16.33 -5.22 -1.78
C GLY A 331 14.90 -5.44 -2.26
N THR A 332 14.82 -5.91 -3.49
CA THR A 332 13.57 -6.31 -4.14
C THR A 332 13.68 -7.76 -4.57
N GLN A 333 12.71 -8.59 -4.16
CA GLN A 333 12.63 -9.99 -4.56
C GLN A 333 11.25 -10.29 -5.13
N THR A 334 11.21 -10.83 -6.34
CA THR A 334 9.96 -11.07 -7.08
C THR A 334 9.98 -12.43 -7.81
N GLY A 335 8.80 -12.90 -8.18
CA GLY A 335 8.67 -13.98 -9.18
C GLY A 335 8.98 -13.47 -10.58
N GLU A 336 8.49 -12.29 -10.94
CA GLU A 336 8.77 -11.54 -12.18
C GLU A 336 8.75 -10.04 -11.87
N LEU A 337 9.63 -9.25 -12.50
CA LEU A 337 9.64 -7.80 -12.36
C LEU A 337 9.40 -7.11 -13.71
N GLU A 338 8.41 -6.22 -13.74
CA GLU A 338 8.17 -5.33 -14.86
C GLU A 338 8.12 -3.86 -14.39
N VAL A 339 9.00 -3.02 -14.96
CA VAL A 339 9.03 -1.57 -14.74
C VAL A 339 8.81 -0.90 -16.09
N THR A 340 7.79 -0.05 -16.23
CA THR A 340 7.45 0.57 -17.53
C THR A 340 8.37 1.72 -17.90
N GLY A 341 8.82 2.54 -16.94
CA GLY A 341 9.72 3.69 -17.12
C GLY A 341 11.17 3.38 -16.78
N ASN A 342 11.87 4.40 -16.29
CA ASN A 342 13.27 4.30 -15.90
C ASN A 342 13.41 3.62 -14.52
N LEU A 343 14.51 2.88 -14.34
CA LEU A 343 14.86 2.23 -13.09
C LEU A 343 16.21 2.73 -12.57
N GLU A 344 16.22 3.27 -11.36
CA GLU A 344 17.43 3.49 -10.56
C GLU A 344 17.43 2.52 -9.38
N SER A 345 18.53 1.79 -9.17
CA SER A 345 18.66 0.86 -8.05
C SER A 345 20.03 0.97 -7.40
N ASP A 346 20.06 1.14 -6.07
CA ASP A 346 21.28 1.04 -5.26
C ASP A 346 21.33 -0.25 -4.43
N THR A 347 20.35 -1.14 -4.61
CA THR A 347 20.18 -2.39 -3.87
C THR A 347 20.13 -3.60 -4.80
N THR A 348 20.10 -4.79 -4.24
CA THR A 348 19.90 -6.02 -5.00
C THR A 348 18.45 -6.14 -5.48
N VAL A 349 18.28 -6.32 -6.78
CA VAL A 349 17.02 -6.67 -7.43
C VAL A 349 17.12 -8.11 -7.93
N TYR A 350 16.31 -8.98 -7.37
CA TYR A 350 16.28 -10.40 -7.73
C TYR A 350 14.91 -10.81 -8.23
N SER A 351 14.87 -11.51 -9.35
CA SER A 351 13.67 -12.13 -9.90
C SER A 351 13.88 -13.63 -10.16
N LYS A 352 12.92 -14.46 -9.76
CA LYS A 352 12.87 -15.90 -10.12
C LYS A 352 12.54 -16.13 -11.60
N GLY A 353 11.97 -15.15 -12.26
CA GLY A 353 11.69 -15.12 -13.69
C GLY A 353 12.35 -13.90 -14.33
N ASN A 354 11.68 -13.29 -15.28
CA ASN A 354 12.22 -12.19 -16.05
C ASN A 354 12.30 -10.88 -15.26
N ILE A 355 13.27 -10.03 -15.63
CA ILE A 355 13.30 -8.60 -15.33
C ILE A 355 13.15 -7.83 -16.64
N THR A 356 12.11 -7.01 -16.75
CA THR A 356 11.86 -6.17 -17.93
C THR A 356 11.76 -4.71 -17.51
N VAL A 357 12.57 -3.85 -18.12
CA VAL A 357 12.54 -2.39 -17.90
C VAL A 357 12.30 -1.68 -19.23
N GLY A 358 11.22 -0.90 -19.30
CA GLY A 358 10.83 -0.18 -20.52
C GLY A 358 11.66 1.06 -20.83
N GLY A 359 12.29 1.65 -19.83
CA GLY A 359 13.16 2.83 -19.93
C GLY A 359 14.64 2.52 -19.75
N ASP A 360 15.37 3.54 -19.29
CA ASP A 360 16.79 3.44 -18.96
C ASP A 360 16.98 2.82 -17.57
N VAL A 361 18.09 2.12 -17.39
CA VAL A 361 18.48 1.51 -16.11
C VAL A 361 19.80 2.08 -15.63
N LYS A 362 19.82 2.48 -14.35
CA LYS A 362 21.02 2.85 -13.62
C LYS A 362 21.12 1.99 -12.37
N SER A 363 22.07 1.05 -12.32
CA SER A 363 22.20 0.14 -11.20
C SER A 363 23.56 0.25 -10.52
N LYS A 364 23.53 0.60 -9.23
CA LYS A 364 24.68 0.44 -8.32
C LYS A 364 24.61 -0.86 -7.54
N GLY A 365 23.42 -1.43 -7.39
CA GLY A 365 23.18 -2.73 -6.82
C GLY A 365 23.25 -3.85 -7.86
N GLN A 366 23.01 -5.09 -7.43
CA GLN A 366 22.96 -6.25 -8.32
C GLN A 366 21.60 -6.32 -9.02
N LEU A 367 21.60 -6.74 -10.30
CA LEU A 367 20.40 -7.11 -11.05
C LEU A 367 20.50 -8.59 -11.43
N LEU A 368 19.65 -9.42 -10.82
CA LEU A 368 19.73 -10.88 -10.91
C LEU A 368 18.40 -11.45 -11.41
N SER A 369 18.39 -12.05 -12.59
CA SER A 369 17.23 -12.69 -13.21
C SER A 369 17.52 -14.17 -13.45
N GLU A 370 16.68 -15.06 -12.91
CA GLU A 370 16.72 -16.51 -13.25
C GLU A 370 16.05 -16.80 -14.61
N GLY A 371 15.51 -15.79 -15.27
CA GLY A 371 15.06 -15.78 -16.66
C GLY A 371 15.87 -14.79 -17.48
N SER A 372 15.20 -14.07 -18.38
CA SER A 372 15.82 -13.02 -19.20
C SER A 372 15.83 -11.67 -18.46
N LEU A 373 16.88 -10.87 -18.73
CA LEU A 373 16.95 -9.48 -18.34
C LEU A 373 16.88 -8.61 -19.59
N GLU A 374 15.77 -7.86 -19.76
CA GLU A 374 15.54 -6.95 -20.89
C GLU A 374 15.47 -5.50 -20.41
N VAL A 375 16.35 -4.66 -20.97
CA VAL A 375 16.32 -3.19 -20.81
C VAL A 375 16.09 -2.59 -22.18
N LYS A 376 14.94 -1.95 -22.43
CA LYS A 376 14.63 -1.34 -23.75
C LYS A 376 15.39 -0.02 -23.99
N GLY A 377 15.82 0.63 -22.92
CA GLY A 377 16.65 1.83 -22.93
C GLY A 377 18.15 1.56 -22.83
N ASN A 378 18.87 2.52 -22.22
CA ASN A 378 20.27 2.37 -21.86
C ASN A 378 20.43 1.58 -20.56
N LEU A 379 21.53 0.84 -20.42
CA LEU A 379 21.92 0.20 -19.17
C LEU A 379 23.28 0.74 -18.72
N GLU A 380 23.33 1.35 -17.53
CA GLU A 380 24.57 1.64 -16.81
C GLU A 380 24.61 0.78 -15.55
N SER A 381 25.64 -0.06 -15.42
CA SER A 381 25.83 -0.98 -14.30
C SER A 381 27.15 -0.77 -13.60
N GLU A 382 27.11 -0.61 -12.26
CA GLU A 382 28.29 -0.53 -11.38
C GLU A 382 28.51 -1.80 -10.57
N ASN A 383 27.61 -2.80 -10.68
CA ASN A 383 27.68 -4.06 -9.98
C ASN A 383 27.23 -5.22 -10.89
N LEU A 384 27.17 -6.46 -10.35
CA LEU A 384 26.80 -7.64 -11.10
C LEU A 384 25.43 -7.51 -11.77
N VAL A 385 25.40 -7.82 -13.06
CA VAL A 385 24.19 -8.03 -13.86
C VAL A 385 24.19 -9.48 -14.32
N TYR A 386 23.16 -10.22 -13.96
CA TYR A 386 22.99 -11.62 -14.35
C TYR A 386 21.62 -11.82 -14.97
N GLY A 387 21.59 -12.44 -16.13
CA GLY A 387 20.38 -12.91 -16.80
C GLY A 387 20.62 -14.33 -17.30
N LYS A 388 19.94 -15.31 -16.69
CA LYS A 388 20.20 -16.72 -16.99
C LYS A 388 19.93 -17.07 -18.44
N ASP A 389 18.75 -16.68 -18.95
CA ASP A 389 18.37 -17.06 -20.32
C ASP A 389 18.94 -16.11 -21.37
N GLU A 390 18.93 -14.81 -21.11
CA GLU A 390 19.44 -13.79 -22.04
C GLU A 390 19.61 -12.45 -21.29
N ILE A 391 20.57 -11.65 -21.74
CA ILE A 391 20.62 -10.21 -21.43
C ILE A 391 20.45 -9.43 -22.73
N LYS A 392 19.44 -8.54 -22.75
CA LYS A 392 19.16 -7.68 -23.90
C LYS A 392 19.12 -6.22 -23.51
N VAL A 393 19.92 -5.40 -24.18
CA VAL A 393 19.96 -3.96 -23.99
C VAL A 393 19.63 -3.25 -25.31
N GLY A 394 18.50 -2.58 -25.37
CA GLY A 394 17.95 -1.95 -26.59
C GLY A 394 18.67 -0.70 -27.04
N LYS A 395 19.49 -0.08 -26.18
CA LYS A 395 20.33 1.09 -26.52
C LYS A 395 21.75 0.88 -26.02
N ASN A 396 22.39 1.92 -25.46
CA ASN A 396 23.79 1.86 -25.05
C ASN A 396 23.96 1.08 -23.74
N LEU A 397 25.09 0.39 -23.66
CA LEU A 397 25.51 -0.36 -22.48
C LEU A 397 26.82 0.23 -21.92
N VAL A 398 26.79 0.60 -20.63
CA VAL A 398 27.99 0.96 -19.86
C VAL A 398 28.13 -0.06 -18.73
N ASN A 399 29.12 -0.93 -18.85
CA ASN A 399 29.42 -1.94 -17.85
C ASN A 399 30.72 -1.60 -17.10
N LYS A 400 30.60 -1.40 -15.77
CA LYS A 400 31.73 -1.12 -14.90
C LYS A 400 32.13 -2.29 -14.00
N SER A 401 31.36 -3.40 -14.03
CA SER A 401 31.56 -4.59 -13.21
C SER A 401 31.32 -5.86 -14.05
N ASP A 402 30.81 -6.94 -13.45
CA ASP A 402 30.56 -8.19 -14.12
C ASP A 402 29.13 -8.23 -14.69
N MET A 403 29.01 -8.64 -15.97
CA MET A 403 27.76 -8.94 -16.65
C MET A 403 27.84 -10.36 -17.19
N GLN A 404 26.85 -11.21 -16.87
CA GLN A 404 26.90 -12.65 -17.18
C GLN A 404 25.55 -13.16 -17.67
N SER A 405 25.58 -14.02 -18.71
CA SER A 405 24.45 -14.81 -19.16
C SER A 405 24.88 -16.24 -19.47
N GLU A 406 24.06 -17.23 -19.15
CA GLU A 406 24.27 -18.64 -19.57
C GLU A 406 23.95 -18.85 -21.08
N ASN A 407 23.40 -17.83 -21.72
CA ASN A 407 23.11 -17.81 -23.14
C ASN A 407 23.71 -16.56 -23.82
N ASP A 408 22.88 -15.84 -24.58
CA ASP A 408 23.31 -14.69 -25.35
C ASP A 408 23.32 -13.39 -24.53
N ILE A 409 24.22 -12.47 -24.89
CA ILE A 409 24.18 -11.08 -24.50
C ILE A 409 24.08 -10.24 -25.76
N ASN A 410 23.00 -9.46 -25.85
CA ASN A 410 22.67 -8.63 -27.02
C ASN A 410 22.62 -7.15 -26.62
N ALA A 411 23.42 -6.31 -27.28
CA ALA A 411 23.41 -4.86 -27.15
C ALA A 411 23.14 -4.19 -28.51
N ASP A 412 22.00 -3.50 -28.63
CA ASP A 412 21.61 -2.84 -29.88
C ASP A 412 22.34 -1.50 -30.12
N GLY A 413 22.92 -0.90 -29.08
CA GLY A 413 23.66 0.36 -29.13
C GLY A 413 25.15 0.21 -28.92
N ASN A 414 25.80 1.31 -28.53
CA ASN A 414 27.22 1.32 -28.22
C ASN A 414 27.51 0.64 -26.88
N VAL A 415 28.67 -0.01 -26.78
CA VAL A 415 29.14 -0.65 -25.56
C VAL A 415 30.42 0.01 -25.05
N SER A 416 30.43 0.38 -23.78
CA SER A 416 31.62 0.75 -23.02
C SER A 416 31.82 -0.24 -21.88
N ASN A 417 32.86 -1.07 -21.95
CA ASN A 417 33.13 -2.10 -20.99
C ASN A 417 34.44 -1.87 -20.24
N ASN A 418 34.35 -1.65 -18.93
CA ASN A 418 35.49 -1.57 -18.02
C ASN A 418 35.60 -2.80 -17.10
N GLY A 419 34.56 -3.63 -17.06
CA GLY A 419 34.49 -4.86 -16.28
C GLY A 419 34.55 -6.12 -17.17
N LYS A 420 33.67 -7.09 -16.88
CA LYS A 420 33.56 -8.32 -17.69
C LYS A 420 32.16 -8.40 -18.28
N ILE A 421 32.08 -8.77 -19.56
CA ILE A 421 30.84 -9.16 -20.24
C ILE A 421 31.07 -10.59 -20.71
N LEU A 422 30.31 -11.55 -20.14
CA LEU A 422 30.51 -12.99 -20.30
C LEU A 422 29.20 -13.62 -20.79
N ALA A 423 29.17 -14.08 -22.02
CA ALA A 423 28.09 -14.86 -22.62
C ALA A 423 28.52 -16.29 -22.82
N ASP A 424 27.79 -17.27 -22.27
CA ASP A 424 28.09 -18.72 -22.49
C ASP A 424 27.68 -19.20 -23.88
N LYS A 425 27.10 -18.32 -24.71
CA LYS A 425 26.89 -18.49 -26.14
C LYS A 425 27.43 -17.29 -26.91
N ASN A 426 26.57 -16.42 -27.43
CA ASN A 426 26.98 -15.37 -28.32
C ASN A 426 26.99 -14.01 -27.62
N LEU A 427 27.99 -13.19 -27.93
CA LEU A 427 28.01 -11.77 -27.58
C LEU A 427 27.79 -10.94 -28.86
N ASN A 428 26.63 -10.32 -29.01
CA ASN A 428 26.25 -9.55 -30.19
C ASN A 428 26.14 -8.06 -29.84
N ILE A 429 26.92 -7.21 -30.51
CA ILE A 429 26.94 -5.76 -30.33
C ILE A 429 26.72 -5.08 -31.67
N LYS A 430 25.62 -4.32 -31.81
CA LYS A 430 25.34 -3.61 -33.09
C LYS A 430 25.97 -2.22 -33.16
N GLY A 431 26.44 -1.66 -32.06
CA GLY A 431 27.06 -0.36 -31.97
C GLY A 431 28.59 -0.39 -31.96
N ASN A 432 29.18 0.81 -31.74
CA ASN A 432 30.63 0.93 -31.51
C ASN A 432 30.95 0.35 -30.10
N THR A 433 32.13 -0.26 -30.00
CA THR A 433 32.59 -0.91 -28.78
C THR A 433 33.91 -0.32 -28.32
N VAL A 434 33.97 0.11 -27.05
CA VAL A 434 35.20 0.43 -26.33
C VAL A 434 35.35 -0.59 -25.21
N ASN A 435 36.40 -1.43 -25.30
CA ASN A 435 36.67 -2.46 -24.30
C ASN A 435 38.01 -2.18 -23.59
N GLN A 436 37.93 -1.94 -22.30
CA GLN A 436 39.09 -1.83 -21.39
C GLN A 436 39.16 -3.03 -20.45
N GLY A 437 38.08 -3.83 -20.35
CA GLY A 437 37.95 -5.01 -19.51
C GLY A 437 38.02 -6.32 -20.32
N THR A 438 37.07 -7.23 -20.05
CA THR A 438 36.99 -8.52 -20.76
C THR A 438 35.66 -8.63 -21.51
N LEU A 439 35.70 -9.01 -22.78
CA LEU A 439 34.58 -9.50 -23.56
C LEU A 439 34.77 -10.99 -23.83
N TYR A 440 33.81 -11.80 -23.46
CA TYR A 440 33.76 -13.22 -23.70
C TYR A 440 32.42 -13.62 -24.32
N GLY A 441 32.49 -14.36 -25.43
CA GLY A 441 31.36 -15.03 -26.04
C GLY A 441 31.82 -16.41 -26.45
N LYS A 442 31.32 -17.48 -25.80
CA LYS A 442 31.81 -18.82 -25.99
C LYS A 442 31.69 -19.26 -27.45
N ASP A 443 30.52 -19.14 -28.06
CA ASP A 443 30.25 -19.61 -29.41
C ASP A 443 30.67 -18.57 -30.47
N SER A 444 30.44 -17.26 -30.20
CA SER A 444 30.92 -16.18 -31.07
C SER A 444 30.91 -14.81 -30.39
N ILE A 445 31.70 -13.87 -30.96
CA ILE A 445 31.60 -12.45 -30.68
C ILE A 445 31.39 -11.73 -32.00
N LYS A 446 30.30 -10.96 -32.08
CA LYS A 446 29.98 -10.12 -33.26
C LYS A 446 29.82 -8.68 -32.86
N ILE A 447 30.60 -7.79 -33.53
CA ILE A 447 30.56 -6.34 -33.34
C ILE A 447 30.36 -5.69 -34.73
N ASP A 448 29.15 -5.17 -34.96
CA ASP A 448 28.76 -4.68 -36.30
C ASP A 448 29.42 -3.34 -36.69
N LYS A 449 30.04 -2.63 -35.74
CA LYS A 449 30.71 -1.33 -35.98
C LYS A 449 32.14 -1.33 -35.42
N ASN A 450 32.69 -0.14 -35.19
CA ASN A 450 34.08 0.03 -34.78
C ASN A 450 34.36 -0.54 -33.42
N LEU A 451 35.49 -1.23 -33.29
CA LEU A 451 36.00 -1.79 -32.05
C LEU A 451 37.28 -1.11 -31.63
N ASN A 452 37.33 -0.57 -30.43
CA ASN A 452 38.55 -0.10 -29.77
C ASN A 452 38.82 -0.99 -28.55
N ASN A 453 39.83 -1.86 -28.63
CA ASN A 453 40.17 -2.80 -27.57
C ASN A 453 41.54 -2.50 -26.95
N SER A 454 41.54 -2.18 -25.67
CA SER A 454 42.75 -2.16 -24.84
C SER A 454 42.74 -3.22 -23.73
N GLY A 455 41.65 -3.99 -23.62
CA GLY A 455 41.46 -5.08 -22.68
C GLY A 455 41.65 -6.45 -23.33
N THR A 456 40.80 -7.42 -22.95
CA THR A 456 40.82 -8.80 -23.46
C THR A 456 39.53 -9.10 -24.21
N ILE A 457 39.65 -9.72 -25.37
CA ILE A 457 38.55 -10.34 -26.13
C ILE A 457 38.87 -11.80 -26.28
N GLN A 458 37.94 -12.68 -25.91
CA GLN A 458 38.12 -14.11 -25.99
C GLN A 458 36.86 -14.83 -26.49
N THR A 459 37.03 -15.75 -27.45
CA THR A 459 35.96 -16.64 -27.92
C THR A 459 36.53 -18.02 -28.29
N SER A 460 35.75 -19.09 -28.10
CA SER A 460 36.08 -20.39 -28.63
C SER A 460 35.61 -20.59 -30.08
N GLY A 461 34.75 -19.72 -30.56
CA GLY A 461 34.29 -19.69 -31.94
C GLY A 461 34.83 -18.50 -32.74
N ASP A 462 33.98 -17.94 -33.59
CA ASP A 462 34.37 -16.85 -34.51
C ASP A 462 34.28 -15.47 -33.83
N LEU A 463 35.21 -14.59 -34.20
CA LEU A 463 35.19 -13.14 -33.92
C LEU A 463 34.95 -12.37 -35.20
N SER A 464 33.89 -11.59 -35.26
CA SER A 464 33.65 -10.63 -36.33
C SER A 464 33.63 -9.20 -35.78
N ALA A 465 34.46 -8.30 -36.31
CA ALA A 465 34.50 -6.90 -35.92
C ALA A 465 34.87 -6.00 -37.09
N LYS A 466 34.17 -4.86 -37.25
CA LYS A 466 34.48 -3.87 -38.26
C LYS A 466 35.51 -2.88 -37.74
N ASP A 467 36.49 -2.51 -38.57
CA ASP A 467 37.53 -1.50 -38.30
C ASP A 467 38.11 -1.58 -36.85
N PRO A 468 38.68 -2.73 -36.44
CA PRO A 468 39.20 -2.87 -35.08
C PRO A 468 40.54 -2.16 -34.91
N VAL A 469 40.64 -1.37 -33.80
CA VAL A 469 41.91 -0.87 -33.27
C VAL A 469 42.20 -1.68 -32.01
N ASN A 470 43.29 -2.42 -32.00
CA ASN A 470 43.63 -3.32 -30.90
C ASN A 470 45.00 -3.06 -30.31
N THR A 471 45.03 -2.62 -29.05
CA THR A 471 46.25 -2.48 -28.23
C THR A 471 46.27 -3.53 -27.08
N GLY A 472 45.23 -4.32 -26.97
CA GLY A 472 45.03 -5.34 -25.94
C GLY A 472 45.23 -6.76 -26.47
N THR A 473 44.56 -7.73 -25.86
CA THR A 473 44.64 -9.16 -26.17
C THR A 473 43.38 -9.63 -26.91
N VAL A 474 43.56 -10.35 -28.00
CA VAL A 474 42.49 -11.02 -28.75
C VAL A 474 42.82 -12.53 -28.88
N ILE A 475 41.90 -13.39 -28.44
CA ILE A 475 42.02 -14.84 -28.55
C ILE A 475 40.73 -15.35 -29.22
N ALA A 476 40.83 -15.98 -30.35
CA ALA A 476 39.74 -16.70 -31.01
C ALA A 476 40.24 -18.09 -31.44
N GLU A 477 39.50 -19.14 -31.15
CA GLU A 477 39.79 -20.50 -31.60
C GLU A 477 39.25 -20.74 -33.03
N GLY A 478 38.21 -19.99 -33.42
CA GLY A 478 37.65 -19.98 -34.77
C GLY A 478 38.25 -18.88 -35.66
N ASN A 479 37.47 -18.43 -36.64
CA ASN A 479 37.88 -17.39 -37.59
C ASN A 479 37.88 -16.02 -36.98
N ILE A 480 38.81 -15.17 -37.37
CA ILE A 480 38.77 -13.71 -37.09
C ILE A 480 38.48 -12.99 -38.41
N ASP A 481 37.27 -12.46 -38.54
CA ASP A 481 36.81 -11.70 -39.69
C ASP A 481 36.78 -10.18 -39.37
N THR A 482 37.66 -9.45 -39.98
CA THR A 482 37.81 -8.01 -39.74
C THR A 482 38.00 -7.21 -41.04
N GLU A 483 37.35 -6.04 -41.13
CA GLU A 483 37.71 -5.03 -42.13
C GLU A 483 38.78 -4.10 -41.49
N ASN A 484 39.87 -3.77 -42.22
CA ASN A 484 40.89 -2.78 -41.84
C ASN A 484 41.48 -2.97 -40.41
N LEU A 485 42.08 -4.10 -40.10
CA LEU A 485 42.70 -4.33 -38.77
C LEU A 485 43.89 -3.41 -38.53
N ASP A 486 43.83 -2.54 -37.51
CA ASP A 486 44.96 -1.83 -36.92
C ASP A 486 45.39 -2.53 -35.61
N ASN A 487 46.61 -3.05 -35.62
CA ASN A 487 47.18 -3.77 -34.48
C ASN A 487 48.50 -3.07 -34.08
N SER A 488 48.35 -1.92 -33.38
CA SER A 488 49.42 -1.02 -32.94
C SER A 488 49.99 -1.39 -31.55
#